data_d46f717505ced34d5753f7cbdd88a9d1
#
_entry.id   d46f717505ced34d5753f7cbdd88a9d1
#
_cell.length_a   1.000
_cell.length_b   1.000
_cell.length_c   1.000
_cell.angle_alpha   90.00
_cell.angle_beta   90.00
_cell.angle_gamma   90.00
#
_symmetry.space_group_name_H-M   'P 1'
#
loop_
_entity.id
_entity.type
_entity.pdbx_description
1 polymer ?
#
loop_
_entity_poly.entity_id
_entity_poly.type
_entity_poly.pdbx_seq_one_letter_code
_entity_poly.pdbx_strand_id
1 'polypeptide(L)'
;MPIGAGDTRPGGSAPTIGVLALQGAFEVHQQRLHQLGVRAPLIRTPRELDAVDALILPGGESTTMSRLLTTSGLFDVLKGRLADGMAVFGTCAGMILCATDVLDGRPDQRGFDLIDITVRRNGYGRQLDSFEADLDVEGLDSAFHAVFIRAPLVERVGADVEILARHDDVPVLVRGGRCTVAAFHPELTADTRLHELFVEHVSSTS
;
A
#
# COMPACT_ATOMS: atom_id res chain seq x y z
N MET A 1 -35.38 2.31 -32.39
CA MET A 1 -35.55 1.91 -30.99
C MET A 1 -34.17 1.62 -30.39
N PRO A 2 -33.52 2.55 -29.68
CA PRO A 2 -32.30 2.22 -28.97
C PRO A 2 -32.62 1.60 -27.61
N ILE A 3 -32.06 0.43 -27.33
CA ILE A 3 -32.16 -0.27 -26.06
C ILE A 3 -31.17 0.38 -25.12
N GLY A 4 -31.68 1.00 -24.05
CA GLY A 4 -30.91 1.65 -23.05
C GLY A 4 -30.01 0.64 -22.28
N ALA A 5 -28.72 0.91 -22.22
CA ALA A 5 -27.82 0.30 -21.29
C ALA A 5 -28.21 0.76 -19.88
N GLY A 6 -28.74 -0.13 -19.07
CA GLY A 6 -29.05 0.13 -17.67
C GLY A 6 -27.76 0.25 -16.87
N ASP A 7 -27.43 1.46 -16.50
CA ASP A 7 -26.45 1.75 -15.45
C ASP A 7 -27.11 1.42 -14.11
N THR A 8 -26.78 0.28 -13.53
CA THR A 8 -27.20 -0.10 -12.18
C THR A 8 -25.97 -0.19 -11.26
N ARG A 9 -25.39 0.98 -10.92
CA ARG A 9 -24.55 1.09 -9.73
C ARG A 9 -25.40 1.65 -8.59
N PRO A 10 -25.50 0.98 -7.44
CA PRO A 10 -26.11 1.57 -6.25
C PRO A 10 -25.28 2.78 -5.83
N GLY A 11 -25.93 3.90 -5.55
CA GLY A 11 -25.33 5.20 -5.29
C GLY A 11 -24.57 5.31 -3.97
N GLY A 12 -23.33 4.83 -3.95
CA GLY A 12 -22.31 5.21 -2.99
C GLY A 12 -21.36 6.22 -3.63
N SER A 13 -21.02 7.32 -2.98
CA SER A 13 -19.97 8.23 -3.46
C SER A 13 -18.66 7.46 -3.57
N ALA A 14 -17.87 7.73 -4.63
CA ALA A 14 -16.53 7.13 -4.78
C ALA A 14 -15.69 7.38 -3.50
N PRO A 15 -14.92 6.38 -3.02
CA PRO A 15 -14.17 6.52 -1.79
C PRO A 15 -13.12 7.64 -1.89
N THR A 16 -12.87 8.31 -0.76
CA THR A 16 -11.77 9.26 -0.64
C THR A 16 -10.55 8.52 -0.07
N ILE A 17 -9.48 8.42 -0.85
CA ILE A 17 -8.27 7.69 -0.46
C ILE A 17 -7.15 8.67 -0.14
N GLY A 18 -6.80 8.80 1.14
CA GLY A 18 -5.68 9.64 1.57
C GLY A 18 -4.33 9.07 1.14
N VAL A 19 -3.35 9.94 0.96
CA VAL A 19 -1.95 9.54 0.78
C VAL A 19 -1.12 10.15 1.90
N LEU A 20 -0.44 9.32 2.69
CA LEU A 20 0.43 9.80 3.77
C LEU A 20 1.57 10.64 3.18
N ALA A 21 1.66 11.92 3.57
CA ALA A 21 2.56 12.90 2.95
C ALA A 21 3.60 13.44 3.94
N LEU A 22 4.21 12.54 4.73
CA LEU A 22 5.28 12.87 5.66
C LEU A 22 6.67 12.68 5.02
N GLN A 23 6.81 11.67 4.15
CA GLN A 23 8.04 11.34 3.45
C GLN A 23 7.74 10.43 2.25
N GLY A 24 8.65 10.38 1.26
CA GLY A 24 8.57 9.46 0.12
C GLY A 24 7.82 10.01 -1.08
N ALA A 25 7.47 9.12 -2.03
CA ALA A 25 6.90 9.48 -3.33
C ALA A 25 5.37 9.68 -3.27
N PHE A 26 4.85 10.36 -2.25
CA PHE A 26 3.43 10.53 -2.03
C PHE A 26 2.70 11.29 -3.16
N GLU A 27 3.35 12.27 -3.78
CA GLU A 27 2.75 13.03 -4.87
C GLU A 27 2.48 12.16 -6.10
N VAL A 28 3.33 11.15 -6.35
CA VAL A 28 3.17 10.25 -7.48
C VAL A 28 1.99 9.29 -7.23
N HIS A 29 1.83 8.76 -6.02
CA HIS A 29 0.63 8.00 -5.65
C HIS A 29 -0.64 8.84 -5.80
N GLN A 30 -0.61 10.10 -5.36
CA GLN A 30 -1.73 11.02 -5.53
C GLN A 30 -2.09 11.21 -7.02
N GLN A 31 -1.09 11.37 -7.88
CA GLN A 31 -1.30 11.50 -9.33
C GLN A 31 -1.95 10.24 -9.92
N ARG A 32 -1.53 9.02 -9.50
CA ARG A 32 -2.15 7.76 -9.98
C ARG A 32 -3.62 7.68 -9.58
N LEU A 33 -3.96 8.03 -8.33
CA LEU A 33 -5.35 8.07 -7.87
C LEU A 33 -6.19 9.13 -8.64
N HIS A 34 -5.62 10.30 -8.90
CA HIS A 34 -6.31 11.33 -9.71
C HIS A 34 -6.56 10.88 -11.15
N GLN A 35 -5.65 10.10 -11.76
CA GLN A 35 -5.86 9.51 -13.09
C GLN A 35 -7.06 8.54 -13.12
N LEU A 36 -7.36 7.90 -11.98
CA LEU A 36 -8.54 7.05 -11.79
C LEU A 36 -9.80 7.82 -11.37
N GLY A 37 -9.73 9.16 -11.30
CA GLY A 37 -10.86 10.00 -10.89
C GLY A 37 -11.14 9.95 -9.38
N VAL A 38 -10.22 9.41 -8.56
CA VAL A 38 -10.37 9.27 -7.12
C VAL A 38 -9.89 10.54 -6.40
N ARG A 39 -10.67 10.99 -5.42
CA ARG A 39 -10.25 12.07 -4.52
C ARG A 39 -9.12 11.57 -3.60
N ALA A 40 -7.94 12.21 -3.68
CA ALA A 40 -6.74 11.76 -3.00
C ALA A 40 -6.04 12.89 -2.21
N PRO A 41 -6.56 13.30 -1.03
CA PRO A 41 -5.93 14.32 -0.21
C PRO A 41 -4.61 13.82 0.37
N LEU A 42 -3.65 14.74 0.53
CA LEU A 42 -2.39 14.47 1.24
C LEU A 42 -2.62 14.58 2.76
N ILE A 43 -2.18 13.55 3.49
CA ILE A 43 -2.41 13.43 4.94
C ILE A 43 -1.11 13.72 5.69
N ARG A 44 -1.12 14.74 6.52
CA ARG A 44 -0.01 15.16 7.39
C ARG A 44 -0.39 15.32 8.85
N THR A 45 -1.72 15.39 9.13
CA THR A 45 -2.26 15.64 10.45
C THR A 45 -3.39 14.67 10.79
N PRO A 46 -3.67 14.42 12.08
CA PRO A 46 -4.81 13.60 12.50
C PRO A 46 -6.16 14.09 11.93
N ARG A 47 -6.38 15.40 11.88
CA ARG A 47 -7.62 15.99 11.35
C ARG A 47 -7.85 15.68 9.86
N GLU A 48 -6.77 15.64 9.06
CA GLU A 48 -6.88 15.28 7.64
C GLU A 48 -7.19 13.79 7.47
N LEU A 49 -6.70 12.94 8.39
CA LEU A 49 -6.99 11.50 8.39
C LEU A 49 -8.47 11.19 8.64
N ASP A 50 -9.18 12.01 9.41
CA ASP A 50 -10.60 11.82 9.71
C ASP A 50 -11.51 11.94 8.47
N ALA A 51 -11.01 12.57 7.41
CA ALA A 51 -11.78 12.88 6.20
C ALA A 51 -11.60 11.84 5.06
N VAL A 52 -10.93 10.71 5.33
CA VAL A 52 -10.66 9.69 4.31
C VAL A 52 -11.16 8.30 4.71
N ASP A 53 -11.51 7.50 3.70
CA ASP A 53 -12.06 6.15 3.87
C ASP A 53 -10.95 5.09 3.89
N ALA A 54 -9.84 5.37 3.20
CA ALA A 54 -8.68 4.49 3.09
C ALA A 54 -7.38 5.30 2.98
N LEU A 55 -6.22 4.66 3.13
CA LEU A 55 -4.93 5.34 3.11
C LEU A 55 -3.90 4.58 2.26
N ILE A 56 -3.08 5.32 1.51
CA ILE A 56 -1.82 4.82 0.95
C ILE A 56 -0.66 5.24 1.87
N LEU A 57 0.17 4.27 2.25
CA LEU A 57 1.45 4.45 2.93
C LEU A 57 2.57 4.32 1.89
N PRO A 58 3.17 5.42 1.41
CA PRO A 58 4.15 5.38 0.33
C PRO A 58 5.48 4.75 0.74
N GLY A 59 6.30 4.45 -0.25
CA GLY A 59 7.70 4.10 -0.05
C GLY A 59 8.51 5.25 0.54
N GLY A 60 9.71 4.92 1.05
CA GLY A 60 10.61 5.86 1.67
C GLY A 60 11.56 5.15 2.63
N GLU A 61 12.03 5.82 3.69
CA GLU A 61 12.82 5.22 4.76
C GLU A 61 11.91 4.93 5.97
N SER A 62 11.71 3.65 6.29
CA SER A 62 10.71 3.19 7.26
C SER A 62 10.94 3.71 8.69
N THR A 63 12.20 3.85 9.13
CA THR A 63 12.52 4.38 10.46
C THR A 63 12.18 5.88 10.55
N THR A 64 12.53 6.65 9.52
CA THR A 64 12.19 8.07 9.44
C THR A 64 10.68 8.25 9.39
N MET A 65 9.97 7.44 8.61
CA MET A 65 8.51 7.50 8.53
C MET A 65 7.85 7.18 9.87
N SER A 66 8.31 6.14 10.59
CA SER A 66 7.86 5.80 11.95
C SER A 66 8.05 6.97 12.93
N ARG A 67 9.20 7.64 12.88
CA ARG A 67 9.48 8.82 13.72
C ARG A 67 8.59 10.00 13.36
N LEU A 68 8.42 10.30 12.08
CA LEU A 68 7.55 11.39 11.61
C LEU A 68 6.09 11.15 11.97
N LEU A 69 5.59 9.94 11.83
CA LEU A 69 4.25 9.54 12.29
C LEU A 69 4.08 9.78 13.80
N THR A 70 5.09 9.44 14.59
CA THR A 70 5.06 9.66 16.05
C THR A 70 5.09 11.15 16.40
N THR A 71 6.00 11.91 15.78
CA THR A 71 6.18 13.35 16.11
C THR A 71 5.05 14.23 15.59
N SER A 72 4.35 13.82 14.52
CA SER A 72 3.15 14.51 14.02
C SER A 72 1.87 14.18 14.80
N GLY A 73 1.93 13.22 15.73
CA GLY A 73 0.75 12.72 16.45
C GLY A 73 -0.16 11.80 15.63
N LEU A 74 0.26 11.43 14.41
CA LEU A 74 -0.52 10.57 13.52
C LEU A 74 -0.47 9.10 13.91
N PHE A 75 0.61 8.62 14.54
CA PHE A 75 0.85 7.19 14.70
C PHE A 75 -0.29 6.48 15.43
N ASP A 76 -0.66 6.97 16.61
CA ASP A 76 -1.66 6.30 17.46
C ASP A 76 -3.09 6.48 16.90
N VAL A 77 -3.40 7.61 16.30
CA VAL A 77 -4.68 7.85 15.63
C VAL A 77 -4.83 6.92 14.41
N LEU A 78 -3.78 6.82 13.58
CA LEU A 78 -3.77 5.94 12.42
C LEU A 78 -3.86 4.47 12.85
N LYS A 79 -3.12 4.05 13.88
CA LYS A 79 -3.18 2.68 14.42
C LYS A 79 -4.60 2.33 14.86
N GLY A 80 -5.31 3.25 15.51
CA GLY A 80 -6.73 3.08 15.87
C GLY A 80 -7.62 2.90 14.64
N ARG A 81 -7.53 3.81 13.67
CA ARG A 81 -8.32 3.74 12.42
C ARG A 81 -8.10 2.43 11.63
N LEU A 82 -6.85 1.96 11.60
CA LEU A 82 -6.49 0.69 10.95
C LEU A 82 -7.07 -0.51 11.71
N ALA A 83 -7.02 -0.50 13.05
CA ALA A 83 -7.65 -1.53 13.89
C ALA A 83 -9.19 -1.55 13.75
N ASP A 84 -9.80 -0.39 13.50
CA ASP A 84 -11.24 -0.25 13.22
C ASP A 84 -11.61 -0.63 11.78
N GLY A 85 -10.65 -1.13 10.99
CA GLY A 85 -10.88 -1.68 9.66
C GLY A 85 -10.71 -0.68 8.50
N MET A 86 -10.04 0.46 8.69
CA MET A 86 -9.68 1.32 7.56
C MET A 86 -8.74 0.57 6.60
N ALA A 87 -9.06 0.56 5.31
CA ALA A 87 -8.23 -0.08 4.31
C ALA A 87 -6.91 0.66 4.08
N VAL A 88 -5.82 -0.09 3.86
CA VAL A 88 -4.50 0.48 3.62
C VAL A 88 -3.77 -0.22 2.49
N PHE A 89 -3.07 0.58 1.66
CA PHE A 89 -2.10 0.09 0.68
C PHE A 89 -0.71 0.61 1.04
N GLY A 90 0.18 -0.30 1.47
CA GLY A 90 1.57 0.03 1.83
C GLY A 90 2.55 -0.38 0.75
N THR A 91 3.42 0.54 0.28
CA THR A 91 4.46 0.24 -0.71
C THR A 91 5.85 0.38 -0.10
N CYS A 92 6.76 -0.57 -0.35
CA CYS A 92 8.14 -0.56 0.14
C CYS A 92 8.22 -0.29 1.66
N ALA A 93 8.56 0.92 2.11
CA ALA A 93 8.56 1.29 3.53
C ALA A 93 7.17 1.14 4.18
N GLY A 94 6.09 1.37 3.44
CA GLY A 94 4.72 1.13 3.88
C GLY A 94 4.46 -0.35 4.19
N MET A 95 4.99 -1.29 3.39
CA MET A 95 4.95 -2.73 3.72
C MET A 95 5.66 -3.02 5.04
N ILE A 96 6.85 -2.45 5.25
CA ILE A 96 7.62 -2.65 6.50
C ILE A 96 6.84 -2.16 7.72
N LEU A 97 6.13 -1.03 7.61
CA LEU A 97 5.31 -0.50 8.72
C LEU A 97 4.06 -1.32 9.00
N CYS A 98 3.51 -2.01 8.00
CA CYS A 98 2.32 -2.86 8.14
C CYS A 98 2.64 -4.27 8.63
N ALA A 99 3.87 -4.77 8.44
CA ALA A 99 4.27 -6.12 8.81
C ALA A 99 4.21 -6.36 10.32
N THR A 100 3.90 -7.59 10.72
CA THR A 100 3.95 -8.03 12.13
C THR A 100 5.38 -8.16 12.61
N ASP A 101 6.28 -8.69 11.78
CA ASP A 101 7.69 -8.88 12.15
C ASP A 101 8.65 -8.21 11.16
N VAL A 102 9.66 -7.51 11.69
CA VAL A 102 10.74 -6.89 10.93
C VAL A 102 12.09 -7.36 11.47
N LEU A 103 12.79 -8.24 10.73
CA LEU A 103 13.96 -8.97 11.24
C LEU A 103 15.18 -8.09 11.52
N ASP A 104 15.41 -7.04 10.73
CA ASP A 104 16.55 -6.12 10.85
C ASP A 104 16.08 -4.68 11.10
N GLY A 105 14.90 -4.57 11.74
CA GLY A 105 14.34 -3.31 12.20
C GLY A 105 15.16 -2.69 13.33
N ARG A 106 15.10 -1.37 13.45
CA ARG A 106 15.68 -0.70 14.63
C ARG A 106 14.76 -0.89 15.84
N PRO A 107 15.32 -1.01 17.06
CA PRO A 107 14.51 -1.19 18.27
C PRO A 107 13.53 -0.04 18.56
N ASP A 108 13.81 1.16 18.03
CA ASP A 108 12.98 2.36 18.19
C ASP A 108 11.94 2.55 17.05
N GLN A 109 11.91 1.66 16.06
CA GLN A 109 10.92 1.71 14.98
C GLN A 109 9.60 1.12 15.44
N ARG A 110 8.53 1.90 15.32
CA ARG A 110 7.16 1.45 15.57
C ARG A 110 6.52 0.98 14.26
N GLY A 111 5.76 -0.11 14.32
CA GLY A 111 4.92 -0.64 13.24
C GLY A 111 3.46 -0.70 13.64
N PHE A 112 2.61 -1.01 12.67
CA PHE A 112 1.16 -1.11 12.87
C PHE A 112 0.69 -2.53 13.18
N ASP A 113 1.48 -3.56 12.85
CA ASP A 113 1.18 -4.98 13.07
C ASP A 113 -0.14 -5.42 12.41
N LEU A 114 -0.34 -5.07 11.13
CA LEU A 114 -1.61 -5.23 10.42
C LEU A 114 -1.72 -6.51 9.62
N ILE A 115 -0.60 -7.02 9.12
CA ILE A 115 -0.57 -8.16 8.21
C ILE A 115 0.46 -9.17 8.70
N ASP A 116 0.04 -10.42 8.83
CA ASP A 116 0.89 -11.51 9.33
C ASP A 116 1.97 -11.93 8.32
N ILE A 117 2.97 -11.08 8.17
CA ILE A 117 4.16 -11.33 7.38
C ILE A 117 5.43 -11.00 8.19
N THR A 118 6.51 -11.71 7.88
CA THR A 118 7.85 -11.38 8.37
C THR A 118 8.65 -10.79 7.22
N VAL A 119 9.21 -9.60 7.39
CA VAL A 119 9.98 -8.91 6.36
C VAL A 119 11.40 -8.61 6.81
N ARG A 120 12.34 -8.64 5.85
CA ARG A 120 13.71 -8.13 5.98
C ARG A 120 13.84 -6.83 5.20
N ARG A 121 14.34 -5.75 5.82
CA ARG A 121 14.31 -4.40 5.26
C ARG A 121 15.09 -4.22 3.95
N ASN A 122 16.28 -4.77 3.82
CA ASN A 122 17.13 -4.66 2.63
C ASN A 122 17.43 -6.07 2.12
N GLY A 123 16.39 -6.79 1.69
CA GLY A 123 16.42 -8.23 1.51
C GLY A 123 17.22 -8.71 0.29
N TYR A 124 17.36 -7.88 -0.74
CA TYR A 124 18.04 -8.27 -1.99
C TYR A 124 19.57 -8.02 -1.98
N GLY A 125 20.13 -7.56 -0.85
CA GLY A 125 21.58 -7.37 -0.68
C GLY A 125 22.14 -6.14 -1.39
N ARG A 126 23.44 -5.85 -1.15
CA ARG A 126 24.11 -4.65 -1.66
C ARG A 126 24.35 -4.64 -3.18
N GLN A 127 24.20 -5.77 -3.87
CA GLN A 127 24.44 -5.87 -5.32
C GLN A 127 23.20 -5.59 -6.16
N LEU A 128 21.98 -5.63 -5.56
CA LEU A 128 20.72 -5.36 -6.23
C LEU A 128 19.96 -4.26 -5.51
N ASP A 129 20.55 -3.03 -5.48
CA ASP A 129 19.88 -1.88 -4.86
C ASP A 129 18.59 -1.48 -5.59
N SER A 130 18.50 -1.76 -6.90
CA SER A 130 17.28 -1.56 -7.69
C SER A 130 17.28 -2.44 -8.94
N PHE A 131 16.10 -2.92 -9.32
CA PHE A 131 15.84 -3.70 -10.54
C PHE A 131 14.38 -3.53 -10.96
N GLU A 132 14.07 -3.97 -12.17
CA GLU A 132 12.74 -3.99 -12.74
C GLU A 132 12.36 -5.42 -13.13
N ALA A 133 11.09 -5.78 -12.99
CA ALA A 133 10.59 -7.10 -13.35
C ALA A 133 9.13 -7.02 -13.77
N ASP A 134 8.73 -7.88 -14.71
CA ASP A 134 7.33 -8.07 -15.06
C ASP A 134 6.75 -9.15 -14.15
N LEU A 135 5.65 -8.84 -13.48
CA LEU A 135 4.98 -9.70 -12.50
C LEU A 135 3.63 -10.16 -13.01
N ASP A 136 3.36 -11.45 -12.90
CA ASP A 136 1.98 -11.95 -12.99
C ASP A 136 1.27 -11.62 -11.66
N VAL A 137 0.26 -10.77 -11.73
CA VAL A 137 -0.52 -10.31 -10.57
C VAL A 137 -1.91 -10.90 -10.62
N GLU A 138 -2.35 -11.53 -9.54
CA GLU A 138 -3.71 -12.04 -9.43
C GLU A 138 -4.73 -10.91 -9.57
N GLY A 139 -5.70 -11.10 -10.47
CA GLY A 139 -6.70 -10.09 -10.82
C GLY A 139 -6.30 -9.16 -11.98
N LEU A 140 -5.11 -9.32 -12.59
CA LEU A 140 -4.74 -8.61 -13.80
C LEU A 140 -4.64 -9.55 -15.00
N ASP A 141 -5.13 -9.10 -16.17
CA ASP A 141 -5.12 -9.88 -17.41
C ASP A 141 -3.74 -9.96 -18.11
N SER A 142 -2.80 -9.13 -17.69
CA SER A 142 -1.44 -9.07 -18.27
C SER A 142 -0.44 -8.64 -17.24
N ALA A 143 0.83 -9.00 -17.46
CA ALA A 143 1.93 -8.69 -16.55
C ALA A 143 1.98 -7.20 -16.15
N PHE A 144 2.33 -6.95 -14.92
CA PHE A 144 2.55 -5.62 -14.34
C PHE A 144 4.05 -5.35 -14.26
N HIS A 145 4.49 -4.24 -14.84
CA HIS A 145 5.89 -3.81 -14.75
C HIS A 145 6.19 -3.20 -13.38
N ALA A 146 7.01 -3.86 -12.58
CA ALA A 146 7.32 -3.48 -11.20
C ALA A 146 8.74 -2.93 -11.06
N VAL A 147 8.86 -1.81 -10.34
CA VAL A 147 10.14 -1.13 -10.03
C VAL A 147 10.51 -1.39 -8.58
N PHE A 148 11.61 -2.08 -8.36
CA PHE A 148 12.16 -2.40 -7.04
C PHE A 148 13.32 -1.47 -6.70
N ILE A 149 13.26 -0.79 -5.56
CA ILE A 149 14.33 0.10 -5.07
C ILE A 149 14.58 -0.24 -3.61
N ARG A 150 15.73 -0.84 -3.28
CA ARG A 150 16.09 -1.29 -1.94
C ARG A 150 14.95 -2.02 -1.23
N ALA A 151 14.29 -2.90 -2.00
CA ALA A 151 13.03 -3.52 -1.62
C ALA A 151 13.15 -4.39 -0.36
N PRO A 152 12.12 -4.41 0.50
CA PRO A 152 12.01 -5.41 1.54
C PRO A 152 11.80 -6.80 0.95
N LEU A 153 12.31 -7.82 1.63
CA LEU A 153 12.11 -9.22 1.31
C LEU A 153 11.06 -9.82 2.26
N VAL A 154 10.01 -10.42 1.72
CA VAL A 154 9.05 -11.18 2.52
C VAL A 154 9.62 -12.58 2.74
N GLU A 155 9.96 -12.91 3.99
CA GLU A 155 10.54 -14.21 4.37
C GLU A 155 9.48 -15.22 4.82
N ARG A 156 8.36 -14.73 5.41
CA ARG A 156 7.23 -15.55 5.84
C ARG A 156 5.92 -14.86 5.53
N VAL A 157 4.94 -15.66 5.16
CA VAL A 157 3.55 -15.25 4.96
C VAL A 157 2.67 -16.11 5.85
N GLY A 158 1.77 -15.51 6.62
CA GLY A 158 0.80 -16.20 7.46
C GLY A 158 -0.29 -16.90 6.65
N ALA A 159 -1.01 -17.82 7.30
CA ALA A 159 -1.99 -18.67 6.63
C ALA A 159 -3.21 -17.90 6.04
N ASP A 160 -3.56 -16.77 6.66
CA ASP A 160 -4.71 -15.95 6.24
C ASP A 160 -4.29 -14.79 5.31
N VAL A 161 -3.06 -14.82 4.80
CA VAL A 161 -2.52 -13.81 3.89
C VAL A 161 -2.46 -14.36 2.48
N GLU A 162 -3.12 -13.68 1.56
CA GLU A 162 -3.14 -13.96 0.12
C GLU A 162 -1.86 -13.46 -0.55
N ILE A 163 -1.26 -14.25 -1.41
CA ILE A 163 -0.12 -13.83 -2.23
C ILE A 163 -0.64 -13.49 -3.61
N LEU A 164 -0.62 -12.21 -3.96
CA LEU A 164 -1.12 -11.70 -5.23
C LEU A 164 -0.05 -11.66 -6.33
N ALA A 165 1.23 -11.60 -5.98
CA ALA A 165 2.33 -11.71 -6.94
C ALA A 165 3.61 -12.23 -6.29
N ARG A 166 4.43 -12.92 -7.10
CA ARG A 166 5.78 -13.39 -6.75
C ARG A 166 6.80 -12.92 -7.77
N HIS A 167 8.03 -12.76 -7.32
CA HIS A 167 9.22 -12.62 -8.15
C HIS A 167 10.24 -13.66 -7.70
N ASP A 168 10.68 -14.53 -8.60
CA ASP A 168 11.59 -15.66 -8.29
C ASP A 168 11.14 -16.46 -7.04
N ASP A 169 9.88 -16.86 -7.01
CA ASP A 169 9.20 -17.55 -5.89
C ASP A 169 9.03 -16.75 -4.59
N VAL A 170 9.59 -15.54 -4.50
CA VAL A 170 9.45 -14.64 -3.35
C VAL A 170 8.14 -13.85 -3.45
N PRO A 171 7.29 -13.84 -2.40
CA PRO A 171 6.12 -12.98 -2.37
C PRO A 171 6.52 -11.49 -2.40
N VAL A 172 5.93 -10.72 -3.33
CA VAL A 172 6.23 -9.29 -3.50
C VAL A 172 5.00 -8.40 -3.44
N LEU A 173 3.80 -8.98 -3.59
CA LEU A 173 2.53 -8.32 -3.39
C LEU A 173 1.63 -9.27 -2.59
N VAL A 174 1.16 -8.85 -1.43
CA VAL A 174 0.33 -9.68 -0.54
C VAL A 174 -0.83 -8.88 0.04
N ARG A 175 -1.92 -9.58 0.40
CA ARG A 175 -3.11 -8.99 1.01
C ARG A 175 -3.56 -9.82 2.21
N GLY A 176 -3.82 -9.15 3.34
CA GLY A 176 -4.43 -9.73 4.53
C GLY A 176 -5.57 -8.84 5.00
N GLY A 177 -6.81 -9.32 4.93
CA GLY A 177 -7.97 -8.51 5.27
C GLY A 177 -8.03 -7.22 4.45
N ARG A 178 -8.01 -6.07 5.12
CA ARG A 178 -8.05 -4.75 4.47
C ARG A 178 -6.66 -4.13 4.21
N CYS A 179 -5.60 -4.88 4.47
CA CYS A 179 -4.22 -4.45 4.27
C CYS A 179 -3.63 -5.10 3.01
N THR A 180 -3.30 -4.31 2.01
CA THR A 180 -2.54 -4.73 0.83
C THR A 180 -1.14 -4.12 0.90
N VAL A 181 -0.09 -4.90 0.63
CA VAL A 181 1.28 -4.37 0.68
C VAL A 181 2.12 -4.90 -0.48
N ALA A 182 2.94 -4.01 -1.06
CA ALA A 182 3.87 -4.29 -2.14
C ALA A 182 5.33 -4.04 -1.72
N ALA A 183 6.24 -4.93 -2.07
CA ALA A 183 7.68 -4.74 -1.84
C ALA A 183 8.30 -3.72 -2.82
N PHE A 184 7.61 -3.38 -3.89
CA PHE A 184 8.04 -2.52 -4.99
C PHE A 184 7.27 -1.20 -5.03
N HIS A 185 7.57 -0.37 -6.03
CA HIS A 185 7.03 0.98 -6.23
C HIS A 185 6.06 1.02 -7.43
N PRO A 186 4.78 0.68 -7.26
CA PRO A 186 3.80 0.70 -8.36
C PRO A 186 3.54 2.11 -8.89
N GLU A 187 3.79 3.12 -8.08
CA GLU A 187 3.61 4.52 -8.46
C GLU A 187 4.61 5.00 -9.51
N LEU A 188 5.79 4.37 -9.63
CA LEU A 188 6.86 4.80 -10.54
C LEU A 188 6.61 4.42 -11.99
N THR A 189 5.64 3.57 -12.27
CA THR A 189 5.19 3.26 -13.64
C THR A 189 3.97 4.08 -14.02
N ALA A 190 3.64 4.18 -15.31
CA ALA A 190 2.42 4.82 -15.77
C ALA A 190 1.16 3.92 -15.60
N ASP A 191 1.36 2.66 -15.22
CA ASP A 191 0.32 1.66 -15.05
C ASP A 191 -0.42 1.87 -13.72
N THR A 192 -1.70 2.18 -13.79
CA THR A 192 -2.55 2.47 -12.62
C THR A 192 -3.29 1.24 -12.07
N ARG A 193 -3.18 0.08 -12.71
CA ARG A 193 -3.99 -1.10 -12.40
C ARG A 193 -3.89 -1.58 -10.94
N LEU A 194 -2.73 -1.47 -10.27
CA LEU A 194 -2.62 -1.81 -8.84
C LEU A 194 -3.33 -0.80 -7.94
N HIS A 195 -3.30 0.48 -8.30
CA HIS A 195 -4.10 1.49 -7.58
C HIS A 195 -5.59 1.25 -7.81
N GLU A 196 -6.00 0.86 -9.03
CA GLU A 196 -7.37 0.51 -9.37
C GLU A 196 -7.86 -0.70 -8.58
N LEU A 197 -7.09 -1.79 -8.49
CA LEU A 197 -7.40 -2.95 -7.64
C LEU A 197 -7.58 -2.55 -6.16
N PHE A 198 -6.78 -1.62 -5.66
CA PHE A 198 -6.97 -1.13 -4.29
C PHE A 198 -8.25 -0.30 -4.15
N VAL A 199 -8.57 0.58 -5.10
CA VAL A 199 -9.82 1.37 -5.12
C VAL A 199 -11.04 0.45 -5.13
N GLU A 200 -11.02 -0.61 -5.95
CA GLU A 200 -12.08 -1.62 -6.03
C GLU A 200 -12.22 -2.37 -4.70
N HIS A 201 -11.09 -2.77 -4.08
CA HIS A 201 -11.10 -3.42 -2.77
C HIS A 201 -11.72 -2.54 -1.68
N VAL A 202 -11.41 -1.25 -1.65
CA VAL A 202 -12.03 -0.28 -0.72
C VAL A 202 -13.54 -0.21 -0.95
N SER A 203 -13.97 -0.14 -2.22
CA SER A 203 -15.37 0.04 -2.59
C SER A 203 -16.24 -1.21 -2.32
N SER A 204 -15.66 -2.41 -2.41
CA SER A 204 -16.39 -3.68 -2.20
C SER A 204 -16.63 -4.01 -0.72
N THR A 205 -15.94 -3.35 0.20
CA THR A 205 -15.93 -3.65 1.63
C THR A 205 -16.53 -2.51 2.49
N SER A 206 -17.13 -1.50 1.85
CA SER A 206 -17.80 -0.35 2.51
C SER A 206 -19.25 -0.64 2.86
#